data_c11164d547f3af1d88a919aa31c6d2e2
#
_entry.id   c11164d547f3af1d88a919aa31c6d2e2
#
_cell.length_a   1.000
_cell.length_b   1.000
_cell.length_c   1.000
_cell.angle_alpha   90.00
_cell.angle_beta   90.00
_cell.angle_gamma   90.00
#
_symmetry.space_group_name_H-M   'P 1'
#
loop_
_entity.id
_entity.type
_entity.pdbx_description
1 polymer ?
#
loop_
_entity_poly.entity_id
_entity_poly.type
_entity_poly.pdbx_seq_one_letter_code
_entity_poly.pdbx_strand_id
1 'polypeptide(L)'
;MVNADAFSFPKKWVILMMKWGCGRMENQTLGCLILAAGCSSRFQSNKLTALFEGKPLIRRTLEAVPTDVFSSVTVVTQYDGVEELAREFGFACVRNDRPDLGQSRSVALGTAAMADCDGIAFVVADQPLLSQELLRRIAAEWRAHPDCIVGAAHAGKRGNPNLFPKRFFPELLALTGDVGGSSVIRAHPECFRSVETDAASLTDVDTPQALEVLRGLR
;
A
#
# COMPACT_ATOMS: atom_id res chain seq x y z
N MET A 1 30.90 17.20 47.62
CA MET A 1 30.27 18.23 46.77
C MET A 1 30.88 18.06 45.38
N VAL A 2 30.19 17.43 44.47
CA VAL A 2 30.63 17.27 43.09
C VAL A 2 29.67 18.09 42.23
N ASN A 3 30.19 19.11 41.55
CA ASN A 3 29.45 20.01 40.68
C ASN A 3 28.91 19.25 39.48
N ALA A 4 27.59 19.34 39.27
CA ALA A 4 26.92 18.94 38.04
C ALA A 4 26.95 20.15 37.07
N ASP A 5 27.97 20.24 36.23
CA ASP A 5 27.99 21.20 35.12
C ASP A 5 27.12 20.66 33.99
N ALA A 6 25.97 21.31 33.82
CA ALA A 6 25.05 21.08 32.76
C ALA A 6 25.70 21.36 31.38
N PHE A 7 25.77 20.37 30.52
CA PHE A 7 26.11 20.54 29.11
C PHE A 7 24.99 21.32 28.42
N SER A 8 25.19 22.65 28.32
CA SER A 8 24.33 23.53 27.53
C SER A 8 24.80 23.51 26.08
N PHE A 9 24.04 22.85 25.21
CA PHE A 9 24.27 22.92 23.75
C PHE A 9 24.01 24.35 23.25
N PRO A 10 24.87 24.92 22.38
CA PRO A 10 24.67 26.25 21.82
C PRO A 10 23.31 26.30 21.07
N LYS A 11 22.51 27.35 21.29
CA LYS A 11 21.21 27.57 20.63
C LYS A 11 21.26 27.45 19.10
N LYS A 12 22.41 27.68 18.46
CA LYS A 12 22.66 27.45 17.03
C LYS A 12 22.50 26.00 16.59
N TRP A 13 22.85 25.03 17.44
CA TRP A 13 22.71 23.60 17.12
C TRP A 13 21.25 23.11 17.23
N VAL A 14 20.49 23.67 18.17
CA VAL A 14 19.03 23.36 18.30
C VAL A 14 18.28 23.89 17.09
N ILE A 15 18.63 25.10 16.60
CA ILE A 15 18.00 25.66 15.39
C ILE A 15 18.44 24.90 14.13
N LEU A 16 19.70 24.41 14.08
CA LEU A 16 20.18 23.59 12.96
C LEU A 16 19.48 22.22 12.92
N MET A 17 19.31 21.56 14.07
CA MET A 17 18.53 20.29 14.15
C MET A 17 17.05 20.49 13.80
N MET A 18 16.42 21.59 14.22
CA MET A 18 15.05 21.92 13.82
C MET A 18 14.92 22.22 12.32
N LYS A 19 15.91 22.83 11.67
CA LYS A 19 15.92 23.06 10.22
C LYS A 19 16.18 21.79 9.40
N TRP A 20 16.92 20.82 9.93
CA TRP A 20 17.17 19.54 9.23
C TRP A 20 16.01 18.55 9.36
N GLY A 21 15.21 18.63 10.42
CA GLY A 21 14.03 17.77 10.61
C GLY A 21 12.76 18.28 9.93
N CYS A 22 12.57 19.60 9.83
CA CYS A 22 11.32 20.20 9.34
C CYS A 22 11.25 20.38 7.81
N GLY A 23 12.39 20.51 7.12
CA GLY A 23 12.43 20.80 5.68
C GLY A 23 12.24 19.60 4.75
N ARG A 24 12.22 18.36 5.28
CA ARG A 24 12.07 17.12 4.48
C ARG A 24 10.65 16.57 4.49
N MET A 25 9.78 17.05 5.37
CA MET A 25 8.43 16.49 5.55
C MET A 25 7.35 17.08 4.62
N GLU A 26 7.54 18.28 4.07
CA GLU A 26 6.50 18.99 3.30
C GLU A 26 6.44 18.64 1.80
N ASN A 27 7.38 17.84 1.28
CA ASN A 27 7.49 17.61 -0.17
C ASN A 27 7.64 16.14 -0.57
N GLN A 28 7.34 15.17 0.33
CA GLN A 28 7.43 13.76 -0.01
C GLN A 28 6.24 13.30 -0.86
N THR A 29 6.53 12.79 -2.05
CA THR A 29 5.53 12.29 -2.98
C THR A 29 5.17 10.83 -2.65
N LEU A 30 3.89 10.58 -2.35
CA LEU A 30 3.38 9.24 -2.13
C LEU A 30 2.54 8.79 -3.33
N GLY A 31 2.82 7.58 -3.79
CA GLY A 31 2.00 6.88 -4.76
C GLY A 31 1.13 5.80 -4.11
N CYS A 32 -0.01 5.49 -4.73
CA CYS A 32 -0.84 4.35 -4.40
C CYS A 32 -0.91 3.39 -5.59
N LEU A 33 -0.41 2.18 -5.42
CA LEU A 33 -0.41 1.12 -6.42
C LEU A 33 -1.47 0.08 -6.07
N ILE A 34 -2.48 -0.07 -6.93
CA ILE A 34 -3.55 -1.06 -6.78
C ILE A 34 -3.23 -2.28 -7.65
N LEU A 35 -3.03 -3.43 -7.01
CA LEU A 35 -2.76 -4.71 -7.67
C LEU A 35 -4.10 -5.41 -7.99
N ALA A 36 -4.49 -5.40 -9.26
CA ALA A 36 -5.78 -5.86 -9.77
C ALA A 36 -5.64 -6.84 -10.95
N ALA A 37 -4.51 -7.57 -11.06
CA ALA A 37 -4.22 -8.47 -12.16
C ALA A 37 -4.23 -9.96 -11.76
N GLY A 38 -4.74 -10.33 -10.59
CA GLY A 38 -4.83 -11.72 -10.13
C GLY A 38 -5.79 -12.55 -10.99
N CYS A 39 -5.42 -13.82 -11.27
CA CYS A 39 -6.16 -14.70 -12.21
C CYS A 39 -7.50 -15.26 -11.67
N SER A 40 -7.91 -14.95 -10.44
CA SER A 40 -9.22 -15.33 -9.85
C SER A 40 -9.63 -16.80 -10.09
N SER A 41 -8.67 -17.74 -10.06
CA SER A 41 -8.86 -19.14 -10.48
C SER A 41 -9.98 -19.89 -9.73
N ARG A 42 -10.37 -19.44 -8.54
CA ARG A 42 -11.45 -20.00 -7.71
C ARG A 42 -12.82 -19.35 -7.97
N PHE A 43 -12.83 -18.24 -8.73
CA PHE A 43 -14.06 -17.65 -9.25
C PHE A 43 -14.21 -18.07 -10.71
N GLN A 44 -15.39 -18.49 -11.15
CA GLN A 44 -15.66 -18.83 -12.56
C GLN A 44 -15.56 -17.61 -13.50
N SER A 45 -15.37 -16.41 -12.94
CA SER A 45 -15.24 -15.12 -13.61
C SER A 45 -14.24 -14.22 -12.87
N ASN A 46 -14.01 -13.02 -13.37
CA ASN A 46 -13.20 -12.03 -12.67
C ASN A 46 -13.80 -11.66 -11.30
N LYS A 47 -13.18 -12.09 -10.19
CA LYS A 47 -13.67 -11.83 -8.83
C LYS A 47 -13.85 -10.34 -8.52
N LEU A 48 -13.08 -9.46 -9.18
CA LEU A 48 -13.10 -8.02 -8.95
C LEU A 48 -14.40 -7.35 -9.41
N THR A 49 -15.16 -8.03 -10.31
CA THR A 49 -16.50 -7.58 -10.74
C THR A 49 -17.63 -8.12 -9.85
N ALA A 50 -17.32 -9.04 -8.92
CA ALA A 50 -18.32 -9.53 -7.97
C ALA A 50 -18.85 -8.39 -7.09
N LEU A 51 -20.18 -8.40 -6.88
CA LEU A 51 -20.84 -7.35 -6.11
C LEU A 51 -20.74 -7.62 -4.60
N PHE A 52 -20.28 -6.61 -3.87
CA PHE A 52 -20.38 -6.54 -2.42
C PHE A 52 -21.14 -5.26 -2.06
N GLU A 53 -22.29 -5.40 -1.37
CA GLU A 53 -23.20 -4.28 -1.05
C GLU A 53 -23.56 -3.42 -2.29
N GLY A 54 -23.91 -4.09 -3.40
CA GLY A 54 -24.33 -3.43 -4.64
C GLY A 54 -23.23 -2.81 -5.49
N LYS A 55 -21.95 -2.88 -5.07
CA LYS A 55 -20.82 -2.34 -5.81
C LYS A 55 -19.81 -3.43 -6.15
N PRO A 56 -19.14 -3.39 -7.34
CA PRO A 56 -18.01 -4.28 -7.63
C PRO A 56 -16.89 -4.14 -6.61
N LEU A 57 -16.21 -5.24 -6.26
CA LEU A 57 -15.09 -5.24 -5.31
C LEU A 57 -14.04 -4.19 -5.68
N ILE A 58 -13.64 -4.15 -6.96
CA ILE A 58 -12.67 -3.16 -7.44
C ILE A 58 -13.13 -1.72 -7.20
N ARG A 59 -14.42 -1.41 -7.40
CA ARG A 59 -14.94 -0.06 -7.18
C ARG A 59 -14.76 0.37 -5.74
N ARG A 60 -14.98 -0.53 -4.79
CA ARG A 60 -14.79 -0.24 -3.36
C ARG A 60 -13.34 0.09 -3.04
N THR A 61 -12.40 -0.66 -3.63
CA THR A 61 -10.96 -0.38 -3.48
C THR A 61 -10.58 0.99 -4.06
N LEU A 62 -11.11 1.35 -5.25
CA LEU A 62 -10.85 2.65 -5.87
C LEU A 62 -11.40 3.79 -5.00
N GLU A 63 -12.62 3.65 -4.47
CA GLU A 63 -13.27 4.62 -3.56
C GLU A 63 -12.53 4.77 -2.22
N ALA A 64 -11.78 3.74 -1.80
CA ALA A 64 -11.01 3.75 -0.56
C ALA A 64 -9.69 4.52 -0.65
N VAL A 65 -9.25 4.96 -1.84
CA VAL A 65 -7.98 5.69 -2.00
C VAL A 65 -8.19 7.18 -1.69
N PRO A 66 -7.52 7.75 -0.66
CA PRO A 66 -7.57 9.19 -0.39
C PRO A 66 -6.66 9.95 -1.36
N THR A 67 -7.24 10.57 -2.39
CA THR A 67 -6.51 11.27 -3.46
C THR A 67 -5.83 12.56 -3.01
N ASP A 68 -6.16 13.09 -1.84
CA ASP A 68 -5.47 14.21 -1.20
C ASP A 68 -4.18 13.78 -0.46
N VAL A 69 -3.99 12.49 -0.24
CA VAL A 69 -2.80 11.91 0.41
C VAL A 69 -1.79 11.40 -0.62
N PHE A 70 -2.29 10.72 -1.67
CA PHE A 70 -1.47 10.14 -2.72
C PHE A 70 -1.45 11.03 -3.96
N SER A 71 -0.26 11.52 -4.33
CA SER A 71 -0.07 12.41 -5.50
C SER A 71 -0.28 11.69 -6.83
N SER A 72 -0.16 10.37 -6.85
CA SER A 72 -0.43 9.53 -8.01
C SER A 72 -1.07 8.21 -7.59
N VAL A 73 -2.00 7.72 -8.41
CA VAL A 73 -2.65 6.42 -8.23
C VAL A 73 -2.51 5.63 -9.52
N THR A 74 -2.00 4.41 -9.41
CA THR A 74 -1.81 3.51 -10.56
C THR A 74 -2.48 2.17 -10.29
N VAL A 75 -3.25 1.67 -11.24
CA VAL A 75 -3.88 0.34 -11.20
C VAL A 75 -3.14 -0.58 -12.17
N VAL A 76 -2.61 -1.69 -11.66
CA VAL A 76 -2.06 -2.75 -12.53
C VAL A 76 -3.11 -3.83 -12.71
N THR A 77 -3.55 -4.02 -13.95
CA THR A 77 -4.62 -4.96 -14.28
C THR A 77 -4.39 -5.68 -15.60
N GLN A 78 -5.08 -6.81 -15.80
CA GLN A 78 -5.20 -7.50 -17.08
C GLN A 78 -6.62 -7.36 -17.68
N TYR A 79 -7.54 -6.74 -16.97
CA TYR A 79 -8.97 -6.71 -17.28
C TYR A 79 -9.41 -5.34 -17.81
N ASP A 80 -10.03 -5.32 -19.00
CA ASP A 80 -10.50 -4.08 -19.65
C ASP A 80 -11.52 -3.32 -18.78
N GLY A 81 -12.50 -4.03 -18.19
CA GLY A 81 -13.50 -3.39 -17.34
C GLY A 81 -12.94 -2.79 -16.03
N VAL A 82 -11.80 -3.31 -15.52
CA VAL A 82 -11.09 -2.70 -14.39
C VAL A 82 -10.36 -1.43 -14.83
N GLU A 83 -9.77 -1.46 -16.03
CA GLU A 83 -9.08 -0.32 -16.62
C GLU A 83 -10.05 0.83 -16.91
N GLU A 84 -11.22 0.53 -17.50
CA GLU A 84 -12.28 1.51 -17.76
C GLU A 84 -12.73 2.18 -16.44
N LEU A 85 -13.02 1.35 -15.43
CA LEU A 85 -13.44 1.87 -14.13
C LEU A 85 -12.36 2.74 -13.46
N ALA A 86 -11.08 2.33 -13.50
CA ALA A 86 -9.99 3.12 -12.94
C ALA A 86 -9.85 4.48 -13.62
N ARG A 87 -10.07 4.54 -14.94
CA ARG A 87 -10.09 5.82 -15.70
C ARG A 87 -11.22 6.75 -15.28
N GLU A 88 -12.40 6.21 -14.90
CA GLU A 88 -13.50 7.04 -14.35
C GLU A 88 -13.07 7.78 -13.08
N PHE A 89 -12.16 7.19 -12.27
CA PHE A 89 -11.57 7.81 -11.09
C PHE A 89 -10.39 8.74 -11.40
N GLY A 90 -9.97 8.85 -12.66
CA GLY A 90 -8.80 9.61 -13.07
C GLY A 90 -7.47 8.92 -12.72
N PHE A 91 -7.48 7.60 -12.46
CA PHE A 91 -6.30 6.84 -12.08
C PHE A 91 -5.55 6.32 -13.31
N ALA A 92 -4.22 6.30 -13.23
CA ALA A 92 -3.38 5.70 -14.27
C ALA A 92 -3.54 4.17 -14.29
N CYS A 93 -3.40 3.57 -15.48
CA CYS A 93 -3.48 2.13 -15.63
C CYS A 93 -2.22 1.59 -16.31
N VAL A 94 -1.75 0.45 -15.82
CA VAL A 94 -0.66 -0.32 -16.43
C VAL A 94 -1.19 -1.72 -16.72
N ARG A 95 -1.09 -2.12 -17.99
CA ARG A 95 -1.52 -3.45 -18.42
C ARG A 95 -0.51 -4.51 -18.00
N ASN A 96 -0.96 -5.55 -17.30
CA ASN A 96 -0.18 -6.77 -17.13
C ASN A 96 -0.61 -7.79 -18.19
N ASP A 97 0.18 -7.91 -19.23
CA ASP A 97 -0.02 -8.83 -20.37
C ASP A 97 0.46 -10.27 -20.09
N ARG A 98 1.19 -10.47 -18.97
CA ARG A 98 1.75 -11.76 -18.56
C ARG A 98 1.45 -12.05 -17.08
N PRO A 99 0.17 -12.16 -16.69
CA PRO A 99 -0.21 -12.48 -15.30
C PRO A 99 0.23 -13.89 -14.88
N ASP A 100 0.51 -14.76 -15.82
CA ASP A 100 1.09 -16.09 -15.64
C ASP A 100 2.49 -16.08 -14.99
N LEU A 101 3.21 -14.98 -15.07
CA LEU A 101 4.51 -14.79 -14.41
C LEU A 101 4.39 -14.55 -12.88
N GLY A 102 3.18 -14.54 -12.35
CA GLY A 102 2.90 -14.40 -10.93
C GLY A 102 2.80 -12.95 -10.45
N GLN A 103 2.63 -12.79 -9.13
CA GLN A 103 2.39 -11.48 -8.50
C GLN A 103 3.54 -10.49 -8.72
N SER A 104 4.79 -10.99 -8.78
CA SER A 104 6.00 -10.17 -8.97
C SER A 104 5.95 -9.30 -10.22
N ARG A 105 5.33 -9.79 -11.31
CA ARG A 105 5.16 -9.03 -12.55
C ARG A 105 4.33 -7.77 -12.32
N SER A 106 3.20 -7.88 -11.61
CA SER A 106 2.35 -6.73 -11.27
C SER A 106 3.07 -5.74 -10.36
N VAL A 107 3.81 -6.25 -9.35
CA VAL A 107 4.62 -5.43 -8.45
C VAL A 107 5.68 -4.65 -9.23
N ALA A 108 6.44 -5.32 -10.10
CA ALA A 108 7.49 -4.69 -10.89
C ALA A 108 6.94 -3.62 -11.86
N LEU A 109 5.85 -3.94 -12.58
CA LEU A 109 5.21 -3.01 -13.51
C LEU A 109 4.75 -1.73 -12.78
N GLY A 110 4.05 -1.89 -11.66
CA GLY A 110 3.55 -0.76 -10.89
C GLY A 110 4.67 0.04 -10.25
N THR A 111 5.69 -0.61 -9.68
CA THR A 111 6.86 0.07 -9.09
C THR A 111 7.62 0.89 -10.14
N ALA A 112 7.81 0.33 -11.34
CA ALA A 112 8.48 1.03 -12.44
C ALA A 112 7.69 2.26 -12.91
N ALA A 113 6.35 2.15 -13.00
CA ALA A 113 5.48 3.26 -13.39
C ALA A 113 5.46 4.41 -12.36
N MET A 114 5.86 4.15 -11.12
CA MET A 114 5.83 5.09 -10.00
C MET A 114 7.23 5.36 -9.42
N ALA A 115 8.28 5.19 -10.22
CA ALA A 115 9.68 5.28 -9.80
C ALA A 115 10.07 6.67 -9.23
N ASP A 116 9.33 7.71 -9.57
CA ASP A 116 9.58 9.08 -9.09
C ASP A 116 8.99 9.34 -7.70
N CYS A 117 8.10 8.48 -7.19
CA CYS A 117 7.58 8.61 -5.84
C CYS A 117 8.66 8.33 -4.79
N ASP A 118 8.55 8.96 -3.62
CA ASP A 118 9.41 8.70 -2.45
C ASP A 118 8.95 7.46 -1.69
N GLY A 119 7.66 7.12 -1.80
CA GLY A 119 7.07 5.91 -1.27
C GLY A 119 5.84 5.46 -2.06
N ILE A 120 5.59 4.16 -2.10
CA ILE A 120 4.42 3.56 -2.76
C ILE A 120 3.65 2.69 -1.78
N ALA A 121 2.37 2.99 -1.59
CA ALA A 121 1.44 2.11 -0.88
C ALA A 121 0.89 1.06 -1.84
N PHE A 122 1.13 -0.21 -1.53
CA PHE A 122 0.62 -1.36 -2.27
C PHE A 122 -0.71 -1.79 -1.67
N VAL A 123 -1.74 -1.73 -2.48
CA VAL A 123 -3.12 -2.10 -2.15
C VAL A 123 -3.53 -3.28 -3.01
N VAL A 124 -4.16 -4.29 -2.43
CA VAL A 124 -4.76 -5.40 -3.18
C VAL A 124 -6.24 -5.11 -3.44
N ALA A 125 -6.71 -5.46 -4.64
CA ALA A 125 -8.04 -5.07 -5.11
C ALA A 125 -9.19 -5.93 -4.55
N ASP A 126 -8.90 -6.93 -3.75
CA ASP A 126 -9.82 -7.92 -3.21
C ASP A 126 -10.11 -7.78 -1.70
N GLN A 127 -9.76 -6.63 -1.11
CA GLN A 127 -10.10 -6.26 0.27
C GLN A 127 -11.24 -5.23 0.29
N PRO A 128 -12.52 -5.65 0.28
CA PRO A 128 -13.66 -4.74 0.12
C PRO A 128 -13.94 -3.85 1.32
N LEU A 129 -13.32 -4.13 2.47
CA LEU A 129 -13.47 -3.36 3.71
C LEU A 129 -12.26 -2.46 3.98
N LEU A 130 -11.34 -2.32 3.01
CA LEU A 130 -10.30 -1.31 3.06
C LEU A 130 -10.92 0.08 3.22
N SER A 131 -10.38 0.89 4.13
CA SER A 131 -10.88 2.23 4.39
C SER A 131 -9.86 3.33 4.05
N GLN A 132 -10.35 4.52 3.71
CA GLN A 132 -9.50 5.71 3.54
C GLN A 132 -8.72 6.03 4.82
N GLU A 133 -9.34 5.82 5.99
CA GLU A 133 -8.72 6.08 7.29
C GLU A 133 -7.48 5.23 7.50
N LEU A 134 -7.53 3.94 7.19
CA LEU A 134 -6.37 3.05 7.30
C LEU A 134 -5.22 3.52 6.40
N LEU A 135 -5.51 3.88 5.15
CA LEU A 135 -4.51 4.39 4.21
C LEU A 135 -3.90 5.73 4.68
N ARG A 136 -4.70 6.63 5.26
CA ARG A 136 -4.23 7.88 5.86
C ARG A 136 -3.29 7.62 7.04
N ARG A 137 -3.64 6.67 7.92
CA ARG A 137 -2.82 6.29 9.07
C ARG A 137 -1.49 5.66 8.64
N ILE A 138 -1.49 4.81 7.63
CA ILE A 138 -0.26 4.22 7.05
C ILE A 138 0.62 5.33 6.47
N ALA A 139 0.06 6.25 5.70
CA ALA A 139 0.81 7.38 5.14
C ALA A 139 1.37 8.31 6.22
N ALA A 140 0.61 8.58 7.28
CA ALA A 140 1.06 9.41 8.41
C ALA A 140 2.20 8.74 9.18
N GLU A 141 2.08 7.44 9.48
CA GLU A 141 3.14 6.67 10.15
C GLU A 141 4.41 6.62 9.29
N TRP A 142 4.26 6.47 7.96
CA TRP A 142 5.41 6.48 7.06
C TRP A 142 6.09 7.87 7.02
N ARG A 143 5.32 8.96 6.99
CA ARG A 143 5.92 10.32 7.04
C ARG A 143 6.72 10.56 8.31
N ALA A 144 6.31 9.96 9.42
CA ALA A 144 7.06 10.00 10.68
C ALA A 144 8.33 9.12 10.63
N HIS A 145 8.34 8.08 9.79
CA HIS A 145 9.42 7.09 9.67
C HIS A 145 9.71 6.75 8.20
N PRO A 146 10.21 7.70 7.38
CA PRO A 146 10.27 7.57 5.92
C PRO A 146 11.24 6.49 5.40
N ASP A 147 12.10 5.97 6.26
CA ASP A 147 13.01 4.88 5.93
C ASP A 147 12.42 3.48 6.25
N CYS A 148 11.24 3.43 6.87
CA CYS A 148 10.61 2.18 7.26
C CYS A 148 9.54 1.73 6.26
N ILE A 149 9.37 0.41 6.10
CA ILE A 149 8.18 -0.15 5.48
C ILE A 149 7.06 -0.06 6.51
N VAL A 150 5.92 0.48 6.12
CA VAL A 150 4.77 0.61 7.03
C VAL A 150 3.61 -0.21 6.47
N GLY A 151 3.03 -1.08 7.29
CA GLY A 151 1.95 -1.94 6.83
C GLY A 151 0.84 -2.14 7.86
N ALA A 152 -0.32 -2.54 7.38
CA ALA A 152 -1.44 -2.90 8.22
C ALA A 152 -1.16 -4.21 8.97
N ALA A 153 -1.64 -4.29 10.23
CA ALA A 153 -1.59 -5.51 11.02
C ALA A 153 -2.81 -5.62 11.94
N HIS A 154 -3.15 -6.84 12.31
CA HIS A 154 -4.14 -7.15 13.33
C HIS A 154 -3.63 -8.25 14.26
N ALA A 155 -3.63 -7.97 15.57
CA ALA A 155 -3.18 -8.91 16.61
C ALA A 155 -1.81 -9.57 16.26
N GLY A 156 -0.85 -8.75 15.77
CA GLY A 156 0.49 -9.20 15.40
C GLY A 156 0.61 -9.91 14.04
N LYS A 157 -0.50 -10.13 13.33
CA LYS A 157 -0.51 -10.67 11.96
C LYS A 157 -0.47 -9.53 10.95
N ARG A 158 0.54 -9.53 10.08
CA ARG A 158 0.68 -8.56 8.99
C ARG A 158 -0.31 -8.85 7.86
N GLY A 159 -0.83 -7.76 7.25
CA GLY A 159 -1.69 -7.82 6.07
C GLY A 159 -1.34 -6.74 5.05
N ASN A 160 -2.27 -6.45 4.17
CA ASN A 160 -2.23 -5.30 3.26
C ASN A 160 -3.18 -4.21 3.78
N PRO A 161 -2.95 -2.93 3.44
CA PRO A 161 -1.89 -2.39 2.56
C PRO A 161 -0.51 -2.32 3.23
N ASN A 162 0.54 -2.24 2.37
CA ASN A 162 1.91 -1.99 2.81
C ASN A 162 2.53 -0.85 2.00
N LEU A 163 3.16 0.12 2.66
CA LEU A 163 3.85 1.25 2.05
C LEU A 163 5.36 1.02 2.10
N PHE A 164 5.99 1.03 0.92
CA PHE A 164 7.43 0.83 0.75
C PHE A 164 8.10 2.14 0.40
N PRO A 165 9.14 2.57 1.13
CA PRO A 165 10.00 3.68 0.74
C PRO A 165 10.82 3.35 -0.51
N LYS A 166 11.21 4.39 -1.25
CA LYS A 166 11.95 4.32 -2.52
C LYS A 166 13.19 3.42 -2.46
N ARG A 167 13.86 3.36 -1.32
CA ARG A 167 15.06 2.52 -1.15
C ARG A 167 14.81 1.03 -1.39
N PHE A 168 13.58 0.54 -1.24
CA PHE A 168 13.20 -0.86 -1.50
C PHE A 168 12.70 -1.11 -2.92
N PHE A 169 12.56 -0.07 -3.77
CA PHE A 169 12.12 -0.26 -5.15
C PHE A 169 13.01 -1.20 -5.97
N PRO A 170 14.37 -1.15 -5.84
CA PRO A 170 15.22 -2.13 -6.53
C PRO A 170 14.90 -3.58 -6.18
N GLU A 171 14.59 -3.88 -4.91
CA GLU A 171 14.22 -5.24 -4.48
C GLU A 171 12.84 -5.64 -5.01
N LEU A 172 11.86 -4.71 -5.00
CA LEU A 172 10.53 -4.94 -5.56
C LEU A 172 10.58 -5.19 -7.07
N LEU A 173 11.46 -4.48 -7.80
CA LEU A 173 11.68 -4.67 -9.24
C LEU A 173 12.38 -6.00 -9.57
N ALA A 174 13.18 -6.53 -8.64
CA ALA A 174 13.92 -7.78 -8.81
C ALA A 174 13.11 -9.03 -8.44
N LEU A 175 11.87 -8.89 -7.93
CA LEU A 175 11.02 -10.02 -7.57
C LEU A 175 10.70 -10.87 -8.81
N THR A 176 10.61 -12.19 -8.62
CA THR A 176 10.25 -13.14 -9.68
C THR A 176 9.25 -14.18 -9.18
N GLY A 177 8.42 -14.71 -10.09
CA GLY A 177 7.43 -15.74 -9.78
C GLY A 177 6.25 -15.23 -8.96
N ASP A 178 5.56 -16.13 -8.28
CA ASP A 178 4.37 -15.78 -7.47
C ASP A 178 4.75 -15.25 -6.08
N VAL A 179 5.54 -14.16 -6.09
CA VAL A 179 6.07 -13.50 -4.88
C VAL A 179 5.74 -12.02 -4.93
N GLY A 180 5.20 -11.50 -3.83
CA GLY A 180 4.86 -10.08 -3.66
C GLY A 180 5.78 -9.36 -2.68
N GLY A 181 5.44 -8.12 -2.34
CA GLY A 181 6.19 -7.26 -1.40
C GLY A 181 6.41 -7.87 0.00
N SER A 182 5.62 -8.87 0.39
CA SER A 182 5.79 -9.58 1.67
C SER A 182 7.16 -10.26 1.80
N SER A 183 7.82 -10.61 0.71
CA SER A 183 9.19 -11.17 0.73
C SER A 183 10.22 -10.12 1.13
N VAL A 184 10.09 -8.89 0.64
CA VAL A 184 10.95 -7.77 1.03
C VAL A 184 10.76 -7.46 2.52
N ILE A 185 9.51 -7.45 3.02
CA ILE A 185 9.25 -7.26 4.46
C ILE A 185 9.91 -8.37 5.30
N ARG A 186 9.88 -9.62 4.83
CA ARG A 186 10.54 -10.74 5.55
C ARG A 186 12.06 -10.64 5.54
N ALA A 187 12.64 -10.06 4.50
CA ALA A 187 14.08 -9.83 4.42
C ALA A 187 14.57 -8.68 5.33
N HIS A 188 13.68 -7.74 5.67
CA HIS A 188 13.99 -6.55 6.46
C HIS A 188 13.03 -6.36 7.64
N PRO A 189 12.92 -7.34 8.58
CA PRO A 189 11.95 -7.29 9.68
C PRO A 189 12.19 -6.10 10.62
N GLU A 190 13.44 -5.66 10.76
CA GLU A 190 13.86 -4.50 11.56
C GLU A 190 13.40 -3.17 10.98
N CYS A 191 13.10 -3.15 9.68
CA CYS A 191 12.62 -1.96 8.96
C CYS A 191 11.09 -1.92 8.84
N PHE A 192 10.35 -2.82 9.49
CA PHE A 192 8.90 -2.87 9.40
C PHE A 192 8.21 -2.23 10.61
N ARG A 193 7.23 -1.39 10.34
CA ARG A 193 6.34 -0.80 11.35
C ARG A 193 4.89 -1.16 11.03
N SER A 194 4.13 -1.51 12.05
CA SER A 194 2.72 -1.88 11.90
C SER A 194 1.78 -0.76 12.29
N VAL A 195 0.72 -0.61 11.52
CA VAL A 195 -0.47 0.18 11.86
C VAL A 195 -1.58 -0.80 12.21
N GLU A 196 -1.97 -0.85 13.48
CA GLU A 196 -3.01 -1.77 13.95
C GLU A 196 -4.36 -1.41 13.32
N THR A 197 -5.12 -2.42 12.90
CA THR A 197 -6.48 -2.28 12.34
C THR A 197 -7.36 -3.44 12.79
N ASP A 198 -8.61 -3.49 12.37
CA ASP A 198 -9.50 -4.63 12.62
C ASP A 198 -9.24 -5.79 11.64
N ALA A 199 -9.65 -7.00 12.01
CA ALA A 199 -9.48 -8.20 11.20
C ALA A 199 -10.24 -8.12 9.87
N ALA A 200 -11.39 -7.47 9.85
CA ALA A 200 -12.24 -7.39 8.67
C ALA A 200 -11.58 -6.54 7.57
N SER A 201 -10.89 -5.47 7.92
CA SER A 201 -10.12 -4.61 7.00
C SER A 201 -9.00 -5.36 6.27
N LEU A 202 -8.51 -6.48 6.83
CA LEU A 202 -7.44 -7.31 6.26
C LEU A 202 -7.96 -8.56 5.53
N THR A 203 -9.28 -8.72 5.40
CA THR A 203 -9.87 -9.91 4.83
C THR A 203 -9.90 -9.84 3.31
N ASP A 204 -9.21 -10.80 2.67
CA ASP A 204 -9.23 -10.98 1.22
C ASP A 204 -10.46 -11.80 0.80
N VAL A 205 -11.08 -11.42 -0.31
CA VAL A 205 -12.15 -12.20 -0.94
C VAL A 205 -11.56 -13.13 -1.99
N ASP A 206 -11.24 -14.36 -1.58
CA ASP A 206 -10.65 -15.37 -2.47
C ASP A 206 -11.66 -16.38 -3.01
N THR A 207 -12.84 -16.46 -2.41
CA THR A 207 -13.91 -17.36 -2.81
C THR A 207 -15.28 -16.71 -2.73
N PRO A 208 -16.29 -17.17 -3.49
CA PRO A 208 -17.67 -16.70 -3.33
C PRO A 208 -18.19 -16.86 -1.89
N GLN A 209 -17.78 -17.91 -1.19
CA GLN A 209 -18.15 -18.16 0.21
C GLN A 209 -17.57 -17.09 1.15
N ALA A 210 -16.32 -16.68 0.93
CA ALA A 210 -15.72 -15.59 1.72
C ALA A 210 -16.52 -14.29 1.56
N LEU A 211 -17.03 -14.02 0.35
CA LEU A 211 -17.88 -12.86 0.08
C LEU A 211 -19.19 -12.90 0.87
N GLU A 212 -19.84 -14.08 0.94
CA GLU A 212 -21.07 -14.27 1.72
C GLU A 212 -20.82 -14.12 3.23
N VAL A 213 -19.71 -14.65 3.73
CA VAL A 213 -19.32 -14.48 5.16
C VAL A 213 -19.15 -13.00 5.49
N LEU A 214 -18.50 -12.23 4.65
CA LEU A 214 -18.33 -10.77 4.87
C LEU A 214 -19.66 -10.01 4.87
N ARG A 215 -20.65 -10.44 4.07
CA ARG A 215 -22.01 -9.86 4.08
C ARG A 215 -22.73 -10.11 5.39
N GLY A 216 -22.49 -11.25 6.03
CA GLY A 216 -23.12 -11.65 7.30
C GLY A 216 -22.49 -11.01 8.55
N LEU A 217 -21.32 -10.37 8.44
CA LEU A 217 -20.64 -9.72 9.57
C LEU A 217 -21.09 -8.27 9.82
N ARG A 218 -22.07 -7.78 9.06
CA ARG A 218 -22.73 -6.47 9.19
C ARG A 218 -24.22 -6.68 9.32
#